data_4aae8c4f873e3d00efdbce712d47d36b
#
_entry.id   4aae8c4f873e3d00efdbce712d47d36b
#
_cell.length_a   1.000
_cell.length_b   1.000
_cell.length_c   1.000
_cell.angle_alpha   90.00
_cell.angle_beta   90.00
_cell.angle_gamma   90.00
#
_symmetry.space_group_name_H-M   'P 1'
#
loop_
_entity.id
_entity.type
_entity.pdbx_description
1 polymer ?
#
loop_
_entity_poly.entity_id
_entity_poly.type
_entity_poly.pdbx_seq_one_letter_code
_entity_poly.pdbx_strand_id
1 'polypeptide(L)'
;RRDGQAQLGVDDFFYIHDISTSENNQRLRIKFDSNAGSGSPSITAEGSFSPNTSMDFAEYFEWSDGNPSNEDRIGHTVSVDGLTGKIKIAEEGETVIGVISGTAGFIAGSASFSWQGRFKRDEWGREVYEEQKDENGNLIYADAETRAQIVKTERIETSEYDSSLENSYVPRDLRKEWDIVGLLGQVRVRKTAVIPSNWIKLKEIDSVKDLYLVR
;
A
#
# COMPACT_ATOMS: atom_id res chain seq x y z
N ARG A 1 6.15 -0.62 -34.31
CA ARG A 1 6.07 -0.82 -32.86
C ARG A 1 7.49 -0.82 -32.33
N ARG A 2 7.88 0.22 -31.66
CA ARG A 2 9.14 0.28 -30.94
C ARG A 2 8.80 -0.08 -29.51
N ASP A 3 9.37 -1.14 -29.03
CA ASP A 3 9.67 -1.62 -27.66
C ASP A 3 8.89 -1.03 -26.46
N GLY A 4 7.68 -0.56 -26.62
CA GLY A 4 6.78 -0.23 -25.52
C GLY A 4 7.19 0.96 -24.63
N GLN A 5 8.22 1.73 -25.02
CA GLN A 5 8.57 2.95 -24.30
C GLN A 5 7.85 4.15 -24.92
N ALA A 6 6.90 4.72 -24.20
CA ALA A 6 6.36 6.03 -24.50
C ALA A 6 7.21 7.08 -23.77
N GLN A 7 7.93 7.90 -24.50
CA GLN A 7 8.49 9.15 -23.95
C GLN A 7 7.43 10.22 -24.09
N LEU A 8 7.00 10.77 -22.98
CA LEU A 8 6.05 11.88 -22.93
C LEU A 8 6.83 13.19 -22.79
N GLY A 9 6.60 14.13 -23.68
CA GLY A 9 7.10 15.50 -23.54
C GLY A 9 6.33 16.26 -22.43
N VAL A 10 6.75 17.49 -22.17
CA VAL A 10 6.20 18.32 -21.06
C VAL A 10 4.73 18.65 -21.26
N ASP A 11 4.23 18.60 -22.51
CA ASP A 11 2.86 18.98 -22.89
C ASP A 11 2.04 17.78 -23.42
N ASP A 12 2.55 16.54 -23.24
CA ASP A 12 1.88 15.36 -23.75
C ASP A 12 0.88 14.79 -22.76
N PHE A 13 -0.27 14.34 -23.28
CA PHE A 13 -1.28 13.62 -22.52
C PHE A 13 -1.12 12.11 -22.71
N PHE A 14 -1.09 11.36 -21.62
CA PHE A 14 -1.05 9.92 -21.66
C PHE A 14 -2.47 9.36 -21.54
N TYR A 15 -3.00 8.85 -22.66
CA TYR A 15 -4.26 8.14 -22.68
C TYR A 15 -4.00 6.64 -22.73
N ILE A 16 -4.47 5.90 -21.71
CA ILE A 16 -4.53 4.45 -21.80
C ILE A 16 -5.91 4.09 -22.35
N HIS A 17 -5.94 3.76 -23.64
CA HIS A 17 -7.14 3.25 -24.28
C HIS A 17 -7.09 1.73 -24.27
N ASP A 18 -8.06 1.13 -23.59
CA ASP A 18 -8.30 -0.30 -23.72
C ASP A 18 -9.19 -0.55 -24.93
N ILE A 19 -8.63 -1.24 -25.91
CA ILE A 19 -9.34 -1.67 -27.12
C ILE A 19 -9.54 -3.19 -27.15
N SER A 20 -9.26 -3.89 -26.04
CA SER A 20 -9.44 -5.33 -25.99
C SER A 20 -10.89 -5.67 -25.68
N THR A 21 -11.45 -6.51 -26.51
CA THR A 21 -12.82 -7.07 -26.34
C THR A 21 -12.82 -8.35 -25.50
N SER A 22 -11.70 -8.75 -24.93
CA SER A 22 -11.60 -9.92 -24.08
C SER A 22 -11.79 -9.52 -22.62
N GLU A 23 -12.62 -10.25 -21.91
CA GLU A 23 -13.04 -10.03 -20.51
C GLU A 23 -11.92 -10.20 -19.47
N ASN A 24 -10.66 -10.23 -19.86
CA ASN A 24 -9.55 -10.46 -18.96
C ASN A 24 -9.05 -9.14 -18.36
N ASN A 25 -9.49 -8.88 -17.14
CA ASN A 25 -8.85 -8.14 -16.04
C ASN A 25 -7.77 -7.14 -16.47
N GLN A 26 -8.20 -6.02 -17.01
CA GLN A 26 -7.26 -4.95 -17.29
C GLN A 26 -7.03 -4.14 -16.03
N ARG A 27 -5.77 -4.14 -15.64
CA ARG A 27 -5.29 -3.35 -14.50
C ARG A 27 -4.41 -2.24 -15.04
N LEU A 28 -4.77 -1.00 -14.77
CA LEU A 28 -3.83 0.10 -14.94
C LEU A 28 -2.70 -0.08 -13.92
N ARG A 29 -1.50 -0.38 -14.39
CA ARG A 29 -0.30 -0.42 -13.57
C ARG A 29 0.61 0.73 -14.00
N ILE A 30 0.75 1.73 -13.16
CA ILE A 30 1.77 2.76 -13.34
C ILE A 30 2.96 2.34 -12.50
N LYS A 31 4.07 1.95 -13.16
CA LYS A 31 5.34 1.66 -12.50
C LYS A 31 6.28 2.82 -12.78
N PHE A 32 6.76 3.45 -11.73
CA PHE A 32 7.86 4.40 -11.81
C PHE A 32 9.17 3.64 -11.54
N ASP A 33 10.13 3.79 -12.45
CA ASP A 33 11.45 3.22 -12.24
C ASP A 33 12.23 4.15 -11.31
N SER A 34 12.72 3.60 -10.21
CA SER A 34 13.49 4.33 -9.20
C SER A 34 14.91 4.71 -9.65
N ASN A 35 15.31 4.32 -10.85
CA ASN A 35 16.62 4.66 -11.41
C ASN A 35 16.70 6.09 -11.98
N ALA A 36 15.60 6.81 -12.01
CA ALA A 36 15.56 8.17 -12.52
C ALA A 36 15.57 9.19 -11.37
N GLY A 37 16.74 9.45 -10.80
CA GLY A 37 16.97 10.63 -9.98
C GLY A 37 16.33 10.62 -8.59
N SER A 38 16.73 11.59 -7.80
CA SER A 38 16.31 11.82 -6.42
C SER A 38 14.80 12.03 -6.27
N GLY A 39 14.17 11.17 -5.49
CA GLY A 39 12.79 11.34 -5.04
C GLY A 39 12.03 10.02 -4.93
N SER A 40 11.19 9.91 -3.93
CA SER A 40 10.24 8.82 -3.83
C SER A 40 9.25 8.90 -5.00
N PRO A 41 8.96 7.78 -5.69
CA PRO A 41 7.96 7.80 -6.75
C PRO A 41 6.61 8.25 -6.18
N SER A 42 5.96 9.18 -6.85
CA SER A 42 4.66 9.70 -6.44
C SER A 42 3.70 9.74 -7.61
N ILE A 43 2.41 9.60 -7.31
CA ILE A 43 1.33 9.90 -8.25
C ILE A 43 0.67 11.17 -7.75
N THR A 44 0.77 12.24 -8.55
CA THR A 44 0.12 13.51 -8.25
C THR A 44 -1.03 13.71 -9.24
N ALA A 45 -2.21 13.99 -8.72
CA ALA A 45 -3.37 14.34 -9.52
C ALA A 45 -3.90 15.71 -9.11
N GLU A 46 -4.13 16.58 -10.08
CA GLU A 46 -4.92 17.79 -9.90
C GLU A 46 -6.39 17.41 -10.12
N GLY A 47 -7.12 17.16 -9.03
CA GLY A 47 -8.50 16.67 -9.08
C GLY A 47 -8.75 15.51 -8.15
N SER A 48 -9.84 14.79 -8.37
CA SER A 48 -10.27 13.68 -7.54
C SER A 48 -9.79 12.32 -8.09
N PHE A 49 -9.45 11.43 -7.17
CA PHE A 49 -9.25 10.02 -7.45
C PHE A 49 -10.54 9.27 -7.12
N SER A 50 -11.22 8.72 -8.13
CA SER A 50 -12.55 8.11 -7.98
C SER A 50 -12.50 6.61 -8.29
N PRO A 51 -12.32 5.73 -7.30
CA PRO A 51 -12.48 4.29 -7.48
C PRO A 51 -13.96 3.95 -7.68
N ASN A 52 -14.27 3.13 -8.68
CA ASN A 52 -15.66 2.91 -9.12
C ASN A 52 -16.50 2.09 -8.13
N THR A 53 -15.93 1.14 -7.41
CA THR A 53 -16.68 0.16 -6.60
C THR A 53 -16.26 0.05 -5.16
N SER A 54 -15.20 0.74 -4.78
CA SER A 54 -14.58 0.61 -3.46
C SER A 54 -15.03 1.73 -2.54
N MET A 55 -15.20 1.42 -1.27
CA MET A 55 -15.93 2.28 -0.33
C MET A 55 -15.13 2.70 0.91
N ASP A 56 -13.96 2.10 1.14
CA ASP A 56 -13.21 2.33 2.37
C ASP A 56 -11.72 2.51 2.15
N PHE A 57 -11.10 3.18 3.11
CA PHE A 57 -9.66 3.29 3.26
C PHE A 57 -9.16 2.24 4.22
N ALA A 58 -8.14 1.49 3.82
CA ALA A 58 -7.61 0.38 4.59
C ALA A 58 -6.09 0.37 4.61
N GLU A 59 -5.53 -0.39 5.55
CA GLU A 59 -4.11 -0.62 5.68
C GLU A 59 -3.84 -2.09 6.03
N TYR A 60 -2.67 -2.61 5.63
CA TYR A 60 -2.24 -3.94 6.00
C TYR A 60 -1.76 -4.00 7.44
N PHE A 61 -2.31 -4.96 8.19
CA PHE A 61 -1.88 -5.29 9.55
C PHE A 61 -1.55 -6.77 9.66
N GLU A 62 -0.59 -7.07 10.51
CA GLU A 62 -0.18 -8.44 10.80
C GLU A 62 -0.98 -9.01 11.96
N TRP A 63 -1.46 -10.24 11.83
CA TRP A 63 -2.16 -10.96 12.89
C TRP A 63 -1.19 -11.39 13.99
N SER A 64 -1.57 -11.22 15.24
CA SER A 64 -0.78 -11.66 16.41
C SER A 64 -0.66 -13.18 16.49
N ASP A 65 -1.66 -13.91 16.01
CA ASP A 65 -1.65 -15.38 15.91
C ASP A 65 -1.09 -15.90 14.57
N GLY A 66 -0.78 -15.01 13.63
CA GLY A 66 -0.27 -15.36 12.29
C GLY A 66 -1.28 -16.07 11.39
N ASN A 67 -2.56 -16.16 11.77
CA ASN A 67 -3.63 -16.84 11.03
C ASN A 67 -3.21 -18.24 10.48
N PRO A 68 -2.77 -19.17 11.32
CA PRO A 68 -2.12 -20.41 10.86
C PRO A 68 -3.02 -21.28 10.00
N SER A 69 -4.33 -21.23 10.21
CA SER A 69 -5.33 -21.98 9.46
C SER A 69 -5.80 -21.29 8.18
N ASN A 70 -5.28 -20.10 7.87
CA ASN A 70 -5.70 -19.27 6.74
C ASN A 70 -7.23 -19.06 6.72
N GLU A 71 -7.77 -18.68 7.87
CA GLU A 71 -9.20 -18.42 8.04
C GLU A 71 -9.63 -17.15 7.31
N ASP A 72 -10.82 -17.19 6.71
CA ASP A 72 -11.49 -15.99 6.19
C ASP A 72 -12.06 -15.17 7.37
N ARG A 73 -11.37 -14.07 7.67
CA ARG A 73 -11.74 -13.15 8.75
C ARG A 73 -12.42 -11.87 8.27
N ILE A 74 -12.82 -11.80 7.00
CA ILE A 74 -13.54 -10.63 6.45
C ILE A 74 -14.79 -10.34 7.28
N GLY A 75 -14.94 -9.06 7.64
CA GLY A 75 -16.07 -8.56 8.40
C GLY A 75 -15.95 -8.72 9.92
N HIS A 76 -14.86 -9.31 10.44
CA HIS A 76 -14.55 -9.23 11.86
C HIS A 76 -13.92 -7.89 12.20
N THR A 77 -14.31 -7.34 13.33
CA THR A 77 -13.64 -6.16 13.91
C THR A 77 -12.35 -6.57 14.60
N VAL A 78 -11.38 -5.67 14.61
CA VAL A 78 -10.06 -5.94 15.17
C VAL A 78 -9.65 -4.90 16.20
N SER A 79 -8.88 -5.36 17.18
CA SER A 79 -8.17 -4.56 18.18
C SER A 79 -6.66 -4.80 18.06
N VAL A 80 -5.86 -3.97 18.72
CA VAL A 80 -4.40 -4.14 18.80
C VAL A 80 -4.04 -4.96 20.03
N ASP A 81 -3.27 -6.00 19.83
CA ASP A 81 -2.60 -6.72 20.91
C ASP A 81 -1.50 -5.82 21.52
N GLY A 82 -1.67 -5.39 22.74
CA GLY A 82 -0.77 -4.48 23.42
C GLY A 82 0.64 -5.02 23.67
N LEU A 83 0.87 -6.33 23.55
CA LEU A 83 2.18 -6.94 23.72
C LEU A 83 2.97 -6.96 22.42
N THR A 84 2.30 -7.23 21.30
CA THR A 84 2.94 -7.45 20.01
C THR A 84 2.81 -6.25 19.07
N GLY A 85 1.83 -5.35 19.32
CA GLY A 85 1.47 -4.27 18.40
C GLY A 85 0.76 -4.76 17.13
N LYS A 86 0.44 -6.06 17.04
CA LYS A 86 -0.27 -6.69 15.94
C LYS A 86 -1.77 -6.73 16.19
N ILE A 87 -2.56 -7.08 15.16
CA ILE A 87 -4.01 -7.17 15.33
C ILE A 87 -4.47 -8.54 15.82
N LYS A 88 -5.60 -8.52 16.50
CA LYS A 88 -6.41 -9.68 16.86
C LYS A 88 -7.89 -9.39 16.64
N ILE A 89 -8.74 -10.41 16.59
CA ILE A 89 -10.19 -10.22 16.59
C ILE A 89 -10.57 -9.49 17.88
N ALA A 90 -11.36 -8.43 17.76
CA ALA A 90 -11.75 -7.62 18.90
C ALA A 90 -12.73 -8.37 19.81
N GLU A 91 -12.48 -8.28 21.11
CA GLU A 91 -13.37 -8.78 22.17
C GLU A 91 -14.14 -7.63 22.82
N GLU A 92 -15.21 -7.96 23.53
CA GLU A 92 -16.04 -6.96 24.20
C GLU A 92 -15.22 -6.19 25.25
N GLY A 93 -15.33 -4.84 25.21
CA GLY A 93 -14.56 -3.96 26.08
C GLY A 93 -13.22 -3.50 25.52
N GLU A 94 -12.79 -4.03 24.39
CA GLU A 94 -11.57 -3.60 23.73
C GLU A 94 -11.79 -2.40 22.78
N THR A 95 -10.72 -1.66 22.53
CA THR A 95 -10.72 -0.58 21.53
C THR A 95 -10.63 -1.18 20.14
N VAL A 96 -11.72 -1.12 19.39
CA VAL A 96 -11.77 -1.52 17.99
C VAL A 96 -11.08 -0.45 17.15
N ILE A 97 -10.14 -0.86 16.31
CA ILE A 97 -9.42 0.04 15.37
C ILE A 97 -10.00 0.01 13.96
N GLY A 98 -10.67 -1.07 13.58
CA GLY A 98 -11.24 -1.22 12.23
C GLY A 98 -11.89 -2.59 12.04
N VAL A 99 -12.12 -2.93 10.77
CA VAL A 99 -12.74 -4.19 10.36
C VAL A 99 -11.97 -4.79 9.19
N ILE A 100 -11.84 -6.11 9.13
CA ILE A 100 -11.22 -6.78 7.98
C ILE A 100 -12.07 -6.52 6.75
N SER A 101 -11.51 -5.79 5.78
CA SER A 101 -12.22 -5.33 4.59
C SER A 101 -11.94 -6.21 3.38
N GLY A 102 -13.00 -6.52 2.63
CA GLY A 102 -12.90 -7.14 1.31
C GLY A 102 -13.17 -6.14 0.16
N THR A 103 -13.34 -4.85 0.45
CA THR A 103 -13.81 -3.83 -0.52
C THR A 103 -13.03 -2.53 -0.50
N ALA A 104 -11.86 -2.51 0.10
CA ALA A 104 -11.05 -1.31 0.21
C ALA A 104 -10.66 -0.74 -1.17
N GLY A 105 -10.85 0.55 -1.34
CA GLY A 105 -10.50 1.28 -2.55
C GLY A 105 -9.14 1.93 -2.51
N PHE A 106 -8.68 2.21 -1.31
CA PHE A 106 -7.35 2.72 -1.05
C PHE A 106 -6.70 1.85 0.01
N ILE A 107 -5.55 1.26 -0.32
CA ILE A 107 -4.87 0.35 0.58
C ILE A 107 -3.44 0.83 0.81
N ALA A 108 -3.12 1.17 2.05
CA ALA A 108 -1.77 1.51 2.47
C ALA A 108 -0.99 0.26 2.91
N GLY A 109 0.33 0.35 2.89
CA GLY A 109 1.18 -0.67 3.47
C GLY A 109 1.26 -2.00 2.70
N SER A 110 0.86 -2.06 1.43
CA SER A 110 0.81 -3.33 0.67
C SER A 110 2.16 -4.02 0.49
N ALA A 111 3.26 -3.26 0.50
CA ALA A 111 4.62 -3.77 0.29
C ALA A 111 4.75 -4.67 -0.97
N SER A 112 4.04 -4.31 -2.05
CA SER A 112 3.87 -5.17 -3.23
C SER A 112 5.13 -5.31 -4.09
N PHE A 113 6.14 -4.46 -3.90
CA PHE A 113 7.24 -4.35 -4.86
C PHE A 113 8.64 -4.57 -4.30
N SER A 114 8.81 -4.59 -3.00
CA SER A 114 10.13 -4.72 -2.42
C SER A 114 10.09 -5.26 -1.00
N TRP A 115 11.16 -5.91 -0.63
CA TRP A 115 11.39 -6.33 0.73
C TRP A 115 11.50 -5.10 1.65
N GLN A 116 10.65 -5.03 2.65
CA GLN A 116 10.49 -3.82 3.48
C GLN A 116 11.73 -3.44 4.28
N GLY A 117 12.64 -4.36 4.57
CA GLY A 117 13.89 -4.10 5.25
C GLY A 117 15.03 -3.62 4.35
N ARG A 118 14.81 -3.48 3.02
CA ARG A 118 15.89 -3.19 2.08
C ARG A 118 16.56 -1.85 2.31
N PHE A 119 15.75 -0.81 2.50
CA PHE A 119 16.27 0.56 2.58
C PHE A 119 16.21 1.11 4.00
N LYS A 120 17.28 1.80 4.36
CA LYS A 120 17.44 2.45 5.66
C LYS A 120 16.35 3.51 5.86
N ARG A 121 15.79 3.53 7.07
CA ARG A 121 14.82 4.55 7.50
C ARG A 121 15.35 5.25 8.76
N ASP A 122 14.98 6.51 8.91
CA ASP A 122 15.23 7.27 10.14
C ASP A 122 14.24 6.86 11.25
N GLU A 123 14.38 7.47 12.41
CA GLU A 123 13.50 7.23 13.56
C GLU A 123 12.02 7.58 13.33
N TRP A 124 11.72 8.30 12.26
CA TRP A 124 10.36 8.66 11.83
C TRP A 124 9.85 7.80 10.68
N GLY A 125 10.61 6.80 10.24
CA GLY A 125 10.25 5.92 9.14
C GLY A 125 10.48 6.50 7.75
N ARG A 126 11.13 7.67 7.62
CA ARG A 126 11.45 8.29 6.32
C ARG A 126 12.67 7.61 5.70
N GLU A 127 12.65 7.43 4.38
CA GLU A 127 13.79 6.87 3.66
C GLU A 127 15.02 7.78 3.79
N VAL A 128 16.18 7.17 4.00
CA VAL A 128 17.46 7.88 4.10
C VAL A 128 18.19 7.79 2.76
N TYR A 129 18.64 8.94 2.28
CA TYR A 129 19.36 9.08 1.02
C TYR A 129 20.77 9.56 1.25
N GLU A 130 21.69 9.14 0.38
CA GLU A 130 23.05 9.68 0.30
C GLU A 130 23.33 10.24 -1.11
N GLU A 131 24.28 11.17 -1.18
CA GLU A 131 24.73 11.76 -2.44
C GLU A 131 25.54 10.75 -3.24
N GLN A 132 25.19 10.57 -4.52
CA GLN A 132 25.99 9.74 -5.42
C GLN A 132 27.30 10.44 -5.79
N LYS A 133 28.38 9.69 -5.72
CA LYS A 133 29.73 10.15 -6.10
C LYS A 133 30.33 9.21 -7.15
N ASP A 134 31.12 9.79 -8.03
CA ASP A 134 31.92 9.02 -8.99
C ASP A 134 33.10 8.31 -8.28
N GLU A 135 33.85 7.53 -9.04
CA GLU A 135 35.04 6.82 -8.57
C GLU A 135 36.17 7.75 -8.03
N ASN A 136 36.11 9.05 -8.37
CA ASN A 136 37.04 10.07 -7.89
C ASN A 136 36.49 10.85 -6.68
N GLY A 137 35.27 10.53 -6.20
CA GLY A 137 34.62 11.20 -5.10
C GLY A 137 33.89 12.48 -5.44
N ASN A 138 33.73 12.82 -6.73
CA ASN A 138 32.97 13.99 -7.15
C ASN A 138 31.47 13.68 -7.18
N LEU A 139 30.65 14.71 -6.87
CA LEU A 139 29.20 14.60 -6.93
C LEU A 139 28.70 14.35 -8.35
N ILE A 140 27.75 13.42 -8.48
CA ILE A 140 27.05 13.14 -9.74
C ILE A 140 25.78 13.98 -9.79
N TYR A 141 25.55 14.65 -10.92
CA TYR A 141 24.36 15.48 -11.13
C TYR A 141 23.34 14.79 -12.05
N ALA A 142 22.07 14.99 -11.77
CA ALA A 142 20.97 14.28 -12.42
C ALA A 142 20.82 14.66 -13.91
N ASP A 143 21.17 15.90 -14.27
CA ASP A 143 21.06 16.40 -15.61
C ASP A 143 22.19 17.41 -15.90
N ALA A 144 22.94 17.16 -16.96
CA ALA A 144 24.01 18.06 -17.42
C ALA A 144 23.47 19.28 -18.20
N GLU A 145 22.22 19.25 -18.67
CA GLU A 145 21.62 20.25 -19.54
C GLU A 145 20.81 21.31 -18.78
N THR A 146 20.27 20.93 -17.61
CA THR A 146 19.55 21.90 -16.77
C THR A 146 20.52 22.71 -15.92
N ARG A 147 20.36 24.01 -15.93
CA ARG A 147 21.16 24.94 -15.11
C ARG A 147 20.98 24.76 -13.59
N ALA A 148 20.03 23.96 -13.15
CA ALA A 148 19.86 23.54 -11.77
C ALA A 148 20.74 22.30 -11.54
N GLN A 149 21.84 22.47 -10.84
CA GLN A 149 22.72 21.39 -10.40
C GLN A 149 22.02 20.59 -9.30
N ILE A 150 21.16 19.65 -9.69
CA ILE A 150 20.52 18.74 -8.75
C ILE A 150 21.47 17.55 -8.56
N VAL A 151 22.02 17.40 -7.38
CA VAL A 151 22.84 16.25 -7.01
C VAL A 151 21.99 15.00 -7.03
N LYS A 152 22.46 13.97 -7.71
CA LYS A 152 21.82 12.66 -7.65
C LYS A 152 21.97 12.11 -6.24
N THR A 153 20.85 11.56 -5.71
CA THR A 153 20.85 10.83 -4.47
C THR A 153 20.38 9.39 -4.68
N GLU A 154 20.82 8.49 -3.83
CA GLU A 154 20.34 7.11 -3.83
C GLU A 154 19.92 6.70 -2.42
N ARG A 155 19.02 5.72 -2.33
CA ARG A 155 18.59 5.17 -1.06
C ARG A 155 19.67 4.29 -0.49
N ILE A 156 19.95 4.42 0.80
CA ILE A 156 20.92 3.59 1.50
C ILE A 156 20.31 2.22 1.78
N GLU A 157 20.93 1.16 1.31
CA GLU A 157 20.52 -0.20 1.66
C GLU A 157 20.94 -0.52 3.10
N THR A 158 20.14 -1.33 3.79
CA THR A 158 20.49 -1.81 5.13
C THR A 158 21.54 -2.91 5.03
N SER A 159 22.34 -3.07 6.10
CA SER A 159 23.29 -4.19 6.22
C SER A 159 22.63 -5.56 6.32
N GLU A 160 21.34 -5.59 6.58
CA GLU A 160 20.53 -6.81 6.70
C GLU A 160 19.94 -7.24 5.34
N TYR A 161 20.03 -6.39 4.33
CA TYR A 161 19.52 -6.70 3.01
C TYR A 161 20.40 -7.74 2.31
N ASP A 162 19.77 -8.82 1.91
CA ASP A 162 20.36 -9.87 1.08
C ASP A 162 19.65 -9.94 -0.26
N SER A 163 20.34 -9.54 -1.32
CA SER A 163 19.80 -9.52 -2.68
C SER A 163 19.39 -10.91 -3.20
N SER A 164 19.96 -11.99 -2.64
CA SER A 164 19.58 -13.36 -3.00
C SER A 164 18.16 -13.71 -2.56
N LEU A 165 17.63 -13.01 -1.54
CA LEU A 165 16.28 -13.19 -1.02
C LEU A 165 15.20 -12.43 -1.81
N GLU A 166 15.58 -11.51 -2.70
CA GLU A 166 14.63 -10.67 -3.42
C GLU A 166 13.67 -11.47 -4.30
N ASN A 167 14.16 -12.56 -4.91
CA ASN A 167 13.34 -13.46 -5.73
C ASN A 167 12.40 -14.35 -4.89
N SER A 168 12.61 -14.46 -3.59
CA SER A 168 11.77 -15.21 -2.66
C SER A 168 10.79 -14.31 -1.88
N TYR A 169 10.81 -13.00 -2.15
CA TYR A 169 9.93 -12.06 -1.48
C TYR A 169 8.46 -12.34 -1.85
N VAL A 170 7.65 -12.54 -0.81
CA VAL A 170 6.20 -12.73 -0.95
C VAL A 170 5.51 -11.46 -0.45
N PRO A 171 4.77 -10.74 -1.30
CA PRO A 171 3.99 -9.56 -0.90
C PRO A 171 2.96 -9.87 0.17
N ARG A 172 2.55 -8.86 0.94
CA ARG A 172 1.62 -9.02 2.07
C ARG A 172 0.27 -9.61 1.67
N ASP A 173 -0.23 -9.29 0.49
CA ASP A 173 -1.49 -9.82 -0.05
C ASP A 173 -1.48 -11.32 -0.36
N LEU A 174 -0.30 -11.94 -0.40
CA LEU A 174 -0.11 -13.37 -0.60
C LEU A 174 0.27 -14.09 0.70
N ARG A 175 0.32 -13.39 1.81
CA ARG A 175 0.76 -13.92 3.11
C ARG A 175 -0.43 -13.96 4.07
N LYS A 176 -0.74 -15.16 4.56
CA LYS A 176 -1.90 -15.42 5.43
C LYS A 176 -1.90 -14.68 6.78
N GLU A 177 -0.71 -14.29 7.25
CA GLU A 177 -0.56 -13.54 8.49
C GLU A 177 -0.86 -12.04 8.34
N TRP A 178 -1.20 -11.57 7.13
CA TRP A 178 -1.54 -10.19 6.86
C TRP A 178 -2.96 -10.06 6.32
N ASP A 179 -3.69 -9.09 6.83
CA ASP A 179 -4.99 -8.71 6.31
C ASP A 179 -5.14 -7.19 6.20
N ILE A 180 -6.08 -6.75 5.36
CA ILE A 180 -6.41 -5.34 5.21
C ILE A 180 -7.51 -4.94 6.18
N VAL A 181 -7.23 -3.93 7.00
CA VAL A 181 -8.17 -3.37 7.98
C VAL A 181 -8.76 -2.08 7.42
N GLY A 182 -10.06 -2.06 7.20
CA GLY A 182 -10.83 -0.86 6.87
C GLY A 182 -10.90 0.06 8.08
N LEU A 183 -10.27 1.23 7.95
CA LEU A 183 -10.11 2.22 9.03
C LEU A 183 -11.10 3.37 8.92
N LEU A 184 -11.59 3.65 7.71
CA LEU A 184 -12.49 4.76 7.43
C LEU A 184 -13.36 4.46 6.20
N GLY A 185 -14.66 4.75 6.28
CA GLY A 185 -15.58 4.61 5.16
C GLY A 185 -16.67 3.58 5.38
N GLN A 186 -17.29 3.09 4.31
CA GLN A 186 -18.39 2.13 4.40
C GLN A 186 -17.89 0.70 4.32
N VAL A 187 -18.12 -0.09 5.35
CA VAL A 187 -17.64 -1.47 5.44
C VAL A 187 -18.76 -2.43 5.83
N ARG A 188 -18.65 -3.67 5.37
CA ARG A 188 -19.53 -4.77 5.79
C ARG A 188 -18.96 -5.42 7.03
N VAL A 189 -19.79 -5.50 8.08
CA VAL A 189 -19.40 -6.01 9.39
C VAL A 189 -20.28 -7.20 9.76
N ARG A 190 -19.70 -8.27 10.26
CA ARG A 190 -20.45 -9.44 10.76
C ARG A 190 -21.29 -9.03 11.96
N LYS A 191 -22.53 -9.52 12.04
CA LYS A 191 -23.43 -9.24 13.19
C LYS A 191 -22.92 -9.80 14.51
N THR A 192 -21.98 -10.73 14.47
CA THR A 192 -21.31 -11.31 15.64
C THR A 192 -20.08 -10.53 16.10
N ALA A 193 -19.67 -9.52 15.33
CA ALA A 193 -18.50 -8.72 15.67
C ALA A 193 -18.83 -7.66 16.72
N VAL A 194 -17.82 -7.25 17.47
CA VAL A 194 -17.92 -6.13 18.43
C VAL A 194 -18.03 -4.81 17.67
N ILE A 195 -19.09 -4.05 17.93
CA ILE A 195 -19.36 -2.79 17.23
C ILE A 195 -19.09 -1.61 18.17
N PRO A 196 -18.15 -0.71 17.84
CA PRO A 196 -17.94 0.52 18.60
C PRO A 196 -19.18 1.42 18.55
N SER A 197 -19.47 2.09 19.67
CA SER A 197 -20.63 2.99 19.78
C SER A 197 -20.58 4.21 18.86
N ASN A 198 -19.41 4.58 18.38
CA ASN A 198 -19.22 5.70 17.44
C ASN A 198 -19.41 5.33 15.97
N TRP A 199 -19.57 4.05 15.63
CA TRP A 199 -19.87 3.63 14.26
C TRP A 199 -21.38 3.76 13.99
N ILE A 200 -21.71 4.09 12.74
CA ILE A 200 -23.09 4.31 12.34
C ILE A 200 -23.54 3.15 11.45
N LYS A 201 -24.55 2.41 11.93
CA LYS A 201 -25.21 1.41 11.11
C LYS A 201 -25.98 2.11 9.99
N LEU A 202 -25.65 1.83 8.75
CA LEU A 202 -26.30 2.40 7.57
C LEU A 202 -27.49 1.55 7.14
N LYS A 203 -27.30 0.24 7.07
CA LYS A 203 -28.39 -0.70 6.72
C LYS A 203 -28.05 -2.13 7.10
N GLU A 204 -29.08 -2.94 7.21
CA GLU A 204 -28.97 -4.39 7.20
C GLU A 204 -28.72 -4.88 5.77
N ILE A 205 -27.78 -5.81 5.59
CA ILE A 205 -27.53 -6.43 4.28
C ILE A 205 -28.25 -7.78 4.23
N ASP A 206 -27.99 -8.65 5.21
CA ASP A 206 -28.61 -9.97 5.33
C ASP A 206 -28.58 -10.48 6.79
N SER A 207 -28.82 -11.77 6.99
CA SER A 207 -28.80 -12.38 8.33
C SER A 207 -27.43 -12.44 8.98
N VAL A 208 -26.34 -12.28 8.22
CA VAL A 208 -24.97 -12.45 8.67
C VAL A 208 -24.24 -11.13 8.89
N LYS A 209 -24.55 -10.11 8.10
CA LYS A 209 -23.79 -8.85 8.06
C LYS A 209 -24.65 -7.61 7.87
N ASP A 210 -24.13 -6.52 8.38
CA ASP A 210 -24.66 -5.16 8.23
C ASP A 210 -23.64 -4.26 7.54
N LEU A 211 -24.11 -3.12 7.00
CA LEU A 211 -23.24 -2.06 6.49
C LEU A 211 -23.09 -0.97 7.55
N TYR A 212 -21.86 -0.61 7.86
CA TYR A 212 -21.52 0.46 8.79
C TYR A 212 -20.69 1.54 8.12
N LEU A 213 -20.83 2.75 8.63
CA LEU A 213 -19.86 3.83 8.43
C LEU A 213 -18.87 3.81 9.59
N VAL A 214 -17.63 3.50 9.29
CA VAL A 214 -16.47 3.55 10.19
C VAL A 214 -15.89 4.96 10.16
N ARG A 215 -15.56 5.51 11.32
CA ARG A 215 -15.02 6.85 11.47
C ARG A 215 -14.20 7.02 12.75
#